data_8614fca1a0027c78476abfd0e9a60877
#
_entry.id   8614fca1a0027c78476abfd0e9a60877
#
_cell.length_a   1.000
_cell.length_b   1.000
_cell.length_c   1.000
_cell.angle_alpha   90.00
_cell.angle_beta   90.00
_cell.angle_gamma   90.00
#
_symmetry.space_group_name_H-M   'P 1'
#
loop_
_entity.id
_entity.type
_entity.pdbx_description
1 polymer ?
#
loop_
_entity_poly.entity_id
_entity_poly.type
_entity_poly.pdbx_seq_one_letter_code
_entity_poly.pdbx_strand_id
1 'polypeptide(L)'
;KVTDDTRIRAAIPTIKRVLEAGGSVILMSHLGRPKKNPDPKYSLEQIIYAIEERLGHKIMFAGDCMGEKAAEMAADLKPGEVMLLENLRFYAEEEGKPRGLAEDASEEEKKEAKKAVKESQKEFVKRLASYADCYINDAFGTAHRAHASTALIADYFPEDKMFGYVMENELKAIDGVMENPERPFCAIIGGSKVSTKITIIE
;
A
#
# COMPACT_ATOMS: atom_id res chain seq x y z
N LYS A 1 12.49 0.35 -16.55
CA LYS A 1 12.00 -0.93 -17.07
C LYS A 1 11.72 -1.86 -15.89
N VAL A 2 10.50 -2.43 -15.84
CA VAL A 2 10.13 -3.42 -14.83
C VAL A 2 10.98 -4.69 -15.09
N THR A 3 11.69 -5.14 -14.07
CA THR A 3 12.56 -6.34 -14.12
C THR A 3 11.85 -7.57 -13.57
N ASP A 4 10.89 -7.37 -12.67
CA ASP A 4 10.04 -8.40 -12.08
C ASP A 4 8.62 -7.85 -11.91
N ASP A 5 7.65 -8.51 -12.51
CA ASP A 5 6.23 -8.14 -12.51
C ASP A 5 5.37 -9.03 -11.58
N THR A 6 5.99 -9.88 -10.78
CA THR A 6 5.30 -10.85 -9.92
C THR A 6 4.26 -10.19 -9.03
N ARG A 7 4.56 -9.04 -8.44
CA ARG A 7 3.61 -8.29 -7.59
C ARG A 7 2.45 -7.72 -8.38
N ILE A 8 2.71 -7.26 -9.61
CA ILE A 8 1.64 -6.78 -10.51
C ILE A 8 0.72 -7.94 -10.84
N ARG A 9 1.26 -9.07 -11.30
CA ARG A 9 0.48 -10.27 -11.62
C ARG A 9 -0.35 -10.77 -10.45
N ALA A 10 0.20 -10.74 -9.25
CA ALA A 10 -0.51 -11.16 -8.04
C ALA A 10 -1.73 -10.28 -7.71
N ALA A 11 -1.67 -8.98 -8.00
CA ALA A 11 -2.78 -8.05 -7.76
C ALA A 11 -3.88 -8.09 -8.83
N ILE A 12 -3.58 -8.57 -10.04
CA ILE A 12 -4.53 -8.58 -11.17
C ILE A 12 -5.87 -9.28 -10.84
N PRO A 13 -5.92 -10.44 -10.16
CA PRO A 13 -7.18 -11.09 -9.85
C PRO A 13 -8.12 -10.22 -9.02
N THR A 14 -7.60 -9.52 -8.02
CA THR A 14 -8.38 -8.61 -7.17
C THR A 14 -8.93 -7.44 -8.00
N ILE A 15 -8.09 -6.83 -8.84
CA ILE A 15 -8.50 -5.72 -9.72
C ILE A 15 -9.60 -6.18 -10.67
N LYS A 16 -9.42 -7.30 -11.35
CA LYS A 16 -10.40 -7.87 -12.27
C LYS A 16 -11.73 -8.16 -11.59
N ARG A 17 -11.71 -8.70 -10.38
CA ARG A 17 -12.93 -8.98 -9.61
C ARG A 17 -13.79 -7.74 -9.39
N VAL A 18 -13.16 -6.59 -9.10
CA VAL A 18 -13.89 -5.31 -8.93
C VAL A 18 -14.46 -4.84 -10.26
N LEU A 19 -13.67 -4.89 -11.34
CA LEU A 19 -14.11 -4.47 -12.67
C LEU A 19 -15.26 -5.34 -13.20
N GLU A 20 -15.19 -6.66 -13.01
CA GLU A 20 -16.22 -7.63 -13.39
C GLU A 20 -17.53 -7.42 -12.60
N ALA A 21 -17.43 -6.89 -11.37
CA ALA A 21 -18.58 -6.49 -10.57
C ALA A 21 -19.19 -5.14 -10.99
N GLY A 22 -18.63 -4.49 -12.03
CA GLY A 22 -19.09 -3.20 -12.52
C GLY A 22 -18.53 -2.01 -11.76
N GLY A 23 -17.53 -2.20 -10.90
CA GLY A 23 -16.86 -1.14 -10.18
C GLY A 23 -15.79 -0.44 -11.00
N SER A 24 -15.23 0.63 -10.43
CA SER A 24 -13.98 1.27 -10.85
C SER A 24 -12.91 1.03 -9.79
N VAL A 25 -11.63 1.19 -10.14
CA VAL A 25 -10.53 0.89 -9.24
C VAL A 25 -9.54 2.03 -9.14
N ILE A 26 -9.21 2.43 -7.91
CA ILE A 26 -8.12 3.35 -7.62
C ILE A 26 -6.99 2.55 -6.97
N LEU A 27 -5.87 2.45 -7.69
CA LEU A 27 -4.68 1.75 -7.23
C LEU A 27 -3.80 2.69 -6.41
N MET A 28 -3.46 2.25 -5.21
CA MET A 28 -2.51 2.90 -4.31
C MET A 28 -1.32 1.98 -4.07
N SER A 29 -0.12 2.47 -4.26
CA SER A 29 1.09 1.67 -4.06
C SER A 29 2.31 2.53 -3.74
N HIS A 30 3.46 1.87 -3.56
CA HIS A 30 4.74 2.53 -3.37
C HIS A 30 5.86 1.83 -4.12
N LEU A 31 6.89 2.58 -4.45
CA LEU A 31 8.13 2.10 -5.05
C LEU A 31 9.32 2.66 -4.29
N GLY A 32 10.22 1.79 -3.86
CA GLY A 32 11.45 2.17 -3.18
C GLY A 32 11.26 2.86 -1.84
N ARG A 33 12.26 3.67 -1.47
CA ARG A 33 12.28 4.45 -0.22
C ARG A 33 12.80 5.86 -0.47
N PRO A 34 11.97 6.74 -1.05
CA PRO A 34 12.34 8.15 -1.22
C PRO A 34 12.60 8.79 0.16
N LYS A 35 13.69 9.56 0.29
CA LYS A 35 14.11 10.09 1.60
C LYS A 35 13.62 11.50 1.89
N LYS A 36 13.68 12.42 0.90
CA LYS A 36 13.37 13.84 1.10
C LYS A 36 12.29 14.33 0.14
N ASN A 37 12.59 14.38 -1.14
CA ASN A 37 11.72 14.91 -2.17
C ASN A 37 11.27 13.80 -3.13
N PRO A 38 10.15 13.99 -3.85
CA PRO A 38 9.79 13.16 -4.99
C PRO A 38 10.96 13.06 -5.97
N ASP A 39 11.28 11.85 -6.39
CA ASP A 39 12.36 11.55 -7.32
C ASP A 39 11.76 10.69 -8.44
N PRO A 40 11.88 11.13 -9.72
CA PRO A 40 11.29 10.41 -10.85
C PRO A 40 11.63 8.92 -10.92
N LYS A 41 12.79 8.51 -10.39
CA LYS A 41 13.17 7.09 -10.35
C LYS A 41 12.23 6.24 -9.47
N TYR A 42 11.46 6.87 -8.58
CA TYR A 42 10.48 6.22 -7.71
C TYR A 42 9.03 6.51 -8.14
N SER A 43 8.80 7.24 -9.23
CA SER A 43 7.46 7.45 -9.75
C SER A 43 6.82 6.13 -10.18
N LEU A 44 5.52 5.97 -9.88
CA LEU A 44 4.75 4.83 -10.34
C LEU A 44 4.36 4.92 -11.82
N GLU A 45 4.53 6.08 -12.45
CA GLU A 45 4.30 6.24 -13.89
C GLU A 45 5.08 5.20 -14.71
N GLN A 46 6.30 4.87 -14.28
CA GLN A 46 7.17 3.92 -14.98
C GLN A 46 6.66 2.46 -15.00
N ILE A 47 5.66 2.12 -14.19
CA ILE A 47 5.10 0.76 -14.15
C ILE A 47 3.75 0.64 -14.85
N ILE A 48 3.15 1.74 -15.32
CA ILE A 48 1.83 1.77 -15.95
C ILE A 48 1.75 0.79 -17.11
N TYR A 49 2.74 0.81 -18.00
CA TYR A 49 2.78 -0.08 -19.16
C TYR A 49 2.70 -1.57 -18.77
N ALA A 50 3.35 -1.95 -17.66
CA ALA A 50 3.34 -3.33 -17.20
C ALA A 50 1.99 -3.71 -16.56
N ILE A 51 1.31 -2.76 -15.91
CA ILE A 51 -0.05 -2.98 -15.41
C ILE A 51 -1.02 -3.12 -16.58
N GLU A 52 -0.98 -2.22 -17.56
CA GLU A 52 -1.83 -2.24 -18.75
C GLU A 52 -1.66 -3.55 -19.54
N GLU A 53 -0.41 -3.99 -19.74
CA GLU A 53 -0.10 -5.25 -20.43
C GLU A 53 -0.73 -6.47 -19.73
N ARG A 54 -0.69 -6.52 -18.39
CA ARG A 54 -1.20 -7.65 -17.61
C ARG A 54 -2.69 -7.59 -17.36
N LEU A 55 -3.22 -6.39 -17.18
CA LEU A 55 -4.64 -6.19 -16.90
C LEU A 55 -5.50 -6.20 -18.16
N GLY A 56 -4.96 -5.72 -19.29
CA GLY A 56 -5.69 -5.51 -20.53
C GLY A 56 -6.58 -4.27 -20.52
N HIS A 57 -6.34 -3.34 -19.58
CA HIS A 57 -7.08 -2.09 -19.42
C HIS A 57 -6.13 -0.90 -19.42
N LYS A 58 -6.61 0.25 -19.88
CA LYS A 58 -5.89 1.51 -19.77
C LYS A 58 -5.89 2.00 -18.33
N ILE A 59 -4.76 2.58 -17.93
CA ILE A 59 -4.57 3.14 -16.59
C ILE A 59 -4.49 4.65 -16.67
N MET A 60 -5.38 5.33 -15.96
CA MET A 60 -5.31 6.77 -15.79
C MET A 60 -4.33 7.08 -14.67
N PHE A 61 -3.35 7.94 -14.91
CA PHE A 61 -2.36 8.31 -13.92
C PHE A 61 -2.66 9.69 -13.34
N ALA A 62 -2.86 9.75 -12.03
CA ALA A 62 -3.15 11.00 -11.35
C ALA A 62 -1.94 11.94 -11.25
N GLY A 63 -0.73 11.36 -11.19
CA GLY A 63 0.52 12.11 -11.03
C GLY A 63 0.72 12.68 -9.62
N ASP A 64 -0.22 12.47 -8.73
CA ASP A 64 -0.20 12.87 -7.33
C ASP A 64 -1.13 11.99 -6.48
N CYS A 65 -1.08 12.15 -5.14
CA CYS A 65 -1.97 11.45 -4.21
C CYS A 65 -2.99 12.39 -3.56
N MET A 66 -2.66 13.67 -3.39
CA MET A 66 -3.40 14.60 -2.53
C MET A 66 -3.98 15.81 -3.26
N GLY A 67 -3.45 16.15 -4.44
CA GLY A 67 -3.83 17.34 -5.20
C GLY A 67 -5.26 17.32 -5.71
N GLU A 68 -5.76 18.49 -6.08
CA GLU A 68 -7.11 18.65 -6.63
C GLU A 68 -7.33 17.80 -7.88
N LYS A 69 -6.32 17.74 -8.76
CA LYS A 69 -6.37 16.89 -9.95
C LYS A 69 -6.66 15.41 -9.62
N ALA A 70 -6.02 14.86 -8.60
CA ALA A 70 -6.25 13.47 -8.18
C ALA A 70 -7.68 13.30 -7.66
N ALA A 71 -8.21 14.29 -6.93
CA ALA A 71 -9.58 14.26 -6.42
C ALA A 71 -10.62 14.37 -7.55
N GLU A 72 -10.41 15.27 -8.51
CA GLU A 72 -11.28 15.43 -9.68
C GLU A 72 -11.29 14.14 -10.51
N MET A 73 -10.13 13.58 -10.80
CA MET A 73 -10.02 12.31 -11.53
C MET A 73 -10.72 11.17 -10.79
N ALA A 74 -10.61 11.11 -9.46
CA ALA A 74 -11.32 10.10 -8.66
C ALA A 74 -12.83 10.28 -8.71
N ALA A 75 -13.32 11.54 -8.63
CA ALA A 75 -14.75 11.86 -8.70
C ALA A 75 -15.35 11.56 -10.08
N ASP A 76 -14.58 11.73 -11.14
CA ASP A 76 -15.03 11.51 -12.53
C ASP A 76 -14.85 10.05 -13.00
N LEU A 77 -14.27 9.19 -12.16
CA LEU A 77 -13.95 7.79 -12.48
C LEU A 77 -15.23 6.98 -12.75
N LYS A 78 -15.31 6.37 -13.93
CA LYS A 78 -16.48 5.63 -14.37
C LYS A 78 -16.33 4.13 -14.13
N PRO A 79 -17.43 3.39 -14.01
CA PRO A 79 -17.39 1.92 -13.97
C PRO A 79 -16.52 1.32 -15.07
N GLY A 80 -15.66 0.39 -14.71
CA GLY A 80 -14.70 -0.24 -15.62
C GLY A 80 -13.39 0.52 -15.81
N GLU A 81 -13.24 1.71 -15.28
CA GLU A 81 -12.00 2.48 -15.35
C GLU A 81 -11.06 2.17 -14.19
N VAL A 82 -9.77 2.33 -14.44
CA VAL A 82 -8.70 2.11 -13.45
C VAL A 82 -7.81 3.34 -13.38
N MET A 83 -7.64 3.88 -12.18
CA MET A 83 -6.75 4.99 -11.88
C MET A 83 -5.59 4.53 -10.98
N LEU A 84 -4.40 5.04 -11.23
CA LEU A 84 -3.22 4.86 -10.39
C LEU A 84 -2.83 6.20 -9.77
N LEU A 85 -2.73 6.26 -8.45
CA LEU A 85 -2.12 7.37 -7.75
C LEU A 85 -0.60 7.34 -7.89
N GLU A 86 0.05 8.46 -7.59
CA GLU A 86 1.51 8.50 -7.50
C GLU A 86 2.00 7.75 -6.25
N ASN A 87 3.30 7.55 -6.16
CA ASN A 87 3.96 6.84 -5.07
C ASN A 87 3.60 7.45 -3.69
N LEU A 88 2.83 6.70 -2.91
CA LEU A 88 2.40 7.12 -1.58
C LEU A 88 3.57 7.51 -0.67
N ARG A 89 4.74 6.90 -0.86
CA ARG A 89 5.94 7.24 -0.10
C ARG A 89 6.63 8.53 -0.52
N PHE A 90 6.08 9.29 -1.45
CA PHE A 90 6.47 10.68 -1.62
C PHE A 90 5.98 11.53 -0.46
N TYR A 91 4.97 11.08 0.26
CA TYR A 91 4.42 11.70 1.46
C TYR A 91 4.97 11.05 2.73
N ALA A 92 5.47 11.89 3.67
CA ALA A 92 5.94 11.44 4.98
C ALA A 92 4.80 10.84 5.81
N GLU A 93 3.60 11.32 5.55
CA GLU A 93 2.34 10.93 6.14
C GLU A 93 2.02 9.45 5.90
N GLU A 94 2.44 8.87 4.78
CA GLU A 94 2.25 7.43 4.52
C GLU A 94 2.87 6.59 5.63
N GLU A 95 4.09 6.88 6.02
CA GLU A 95 4.80 6.16 7.07
C GLU A 95 4.57 6.77 8.46
N GLY A 96 4.01 7.96 8.57
CA GLY A 96 3.82 8.71 9.82
C GLY A 96 5.14 9.05 10.51
N LYS A 97 6.20 9.27 9.73
CA LYS A 97 7.54 9.55 10.22
C LYS A 97 8.07 10.85 9.61
N PRO A 98 8.58 11.77 10.44
CA PRO A 98 9.17 13.01 9.93
C PRO A 98 10.38 12.72 9.05
N ARG A 99 10.61 13.58 8.06
CA ARG A 99 11.74 13.49 7.14
C ARG A 99 12.53 14.79 7.16
N GLY A 100 13.83 14.70 6.82
CA GLY A 100 14.68 15.88 6.67
C GLY A 100 15.09 16.56 7.97
N LEU A 101 14.89 15.92 9.12
CA LEU A 101 15.47 16.39 10.38
C LEU A 101 16.99 16.37 10.31
N ALA A 102 17.63 17.35 10.95
CA ALA A 102 19.07 17.37 11.12
C ALA A 102 19.52 16.15 11.97
N GLU A 103 20.72 15.65 11.73
CA GLU A 103 21.25 14.50 12.48
C GLU A 103 21.41 14.81 13.98
N ASP A 104 21.71 16.06 14.28
CA ASP A 104 21.88 16.63 15.63
C ASP A 104 20.60 17.23 16.24
N ALA A 105 19.44 17.04 15.60
CA ALA A 105 18.17 17.53 16.11
C ALA A 105 17.91 17.02 17.55
N SER A 106 17.46 17.93 18.41
CA SER A 106 17.12 17.61 19.81
C SER A 106 15.95 16.63 19.90
N GLU A 107 15.79 15.97 21.04
CA GLU A 107 14.67 15.08 21.27
C GLU A 107 13.32 15.81 21.26
N GLU A 108 13.31 17.10 21.64
CA GLU A 108 12.14 17.96 21.58
C GLU A 108 11.73 18.22 20.12
N GLU A 109 12.68 18.64 19.28
CA GLU A 109 12.45 18.86 17.85
C GLU A 109 11.97 17.57 17.14
N LYS A 110 12.56 16.43 17.46
CA LYS A 110 12.12 15.13 16.95
C LYS A 110 10.69 14.82 17.37
N LYS A 111 10.33 15.11 18.60
CA LYS A 111 8.99 14.87 19.16
C LYS A 111 7.95 15.77 18.51
N GLU A 112 8.27 17.05 18.34
CA GLU A 112 7.40 18.03 17.69
C GLU A 112 7.18 17.67 16.21
N ALA A 113 8.25 17.37 15.47
CA ALA A 113 8.16 16.94 14.08
C ALA A 113 7.32 15.67 13.94
N LYS A 114 7.48 14.70 14.84
CA LYS A 114 6.66 13.49 14.85
C LYS A 114 5.18 13.79 15.11
N LYS A 115 4.88 14.72 16.03
CA LYS A 115 3.51 15.16 16.30
C LYS A 115 2.90 15.83 15.07
N ALA A 116 3.63 16.75 14.44
CA ALA A 116 3.18 17.45 13.23
C ALA A 116 2.85 16.46 12.09
N VAL A 117 3.73 15.49 11.81
CA VAL A 117 3.47 14.47 10.79
C VAL A 117 2.26 13.61 11.16
N LYS A 118 2.04 13.31 12.44
CA LYS A 118 0.88 12.55 12.88
C LYS A 118 -0.44 13.32 12.70
N GLU A 119 -0.42 14.64 12.86
CA GLU A 119 -1.60 15.47 12.57
C GLU A 119 -1.87 15.55 11.06
N SER A 120 -0.85 15.83 10.24
CA SER A 120 -1.01 15.86 8.78
C SER A 120 -1.36 14.48 8.21
N GLN A 121 -0.94 13.38 8.85
CA GLN A 121 -1.30 12.01 8.49
C GLN A 121 -2.82 11.79 8.51
N LYS A 122 -3.53 12.41 9.45
CA LYS A 122 -5.01 12.30 9.53
C LYS A 122 -5.67 12.89 8.28
N GLU A 123 -5.23 14.06 7.86
CA GLU A 123 -5.76 14.71 6.64
C GLU A 123 -5.38 13.90 5.38
N PHE A 124 -4.16 13.35 5.34
CA PHE A 124 -3.72 12.47 4.27
C PHE A 124 -4.63 11.25 4.13
N VAL A 125 -4.88 10.53 5.23
CA VAL A 125 -5.76 9.35 5.25
C VAL A 125 -7.19 9.71 4.86
N LYS A 126 -7.72 10.79 5.44
CA LYS A 126 -9.07 11.29 5.14
C LYS A 126 -9.23 11.61 3.65
N ARG A 127 -8.22 12.25 3.05
CA ARG A 127 -8.23 12.58 1.62
C ARG A 127 -8.22 11.32 0.76
N LEU A 128 -7.34 10.37 1.04
CA LEU A 128 -7.31 9.09 0.32
C LEU A 128 -8.63 8.33 0.45
N ALA A 129 -9.19 8.27 1.65
CA ALA A 129 -10.46 7.59 1.89
C ALA A 129 -11.64 8.25 1.15
N SER A 130 -11.58 9.57 0.91
CA SER A 130 -12.64 10.30 0.20
C SER A 130 -12.73 9.97 -1.30
N TYR A 131 -11.80 9.21 -1.85
CA TYR A 131 -11.77 8.88 -3.28
C TYR A 131 -12.61 7.65 -3.65
N ALA A 132 -13.03 6.84 -2.68
CA ALA A 132 -13.68 5.57 -2.96
C ALA A 132 -14.78 5.24 -1.94
N ASP A 133 -15.68 4.35 -2.33
CA ASP A 133 -16.80 3.87 -1.50
C ASP A 133 -16.39 2.66 -0.64
N CYS A 134 -15.38 1.91 -1.05
CA CYS A 134 -14.87 0.77 -0.29
C CYS A 134 -13.34 0.67 -0.36
N TYR A 135 -12.77 -0.06 0.60
CA TYR A 135 -11.34 -0.26 0.73
C TYR A 135 -10.96 -1.74 0.64
N ILE A 136 -10.00 -2.06 -0.22
CA ILE A 136 -9.46 -3.41 -0.36
C ILE A 136 -7.96 -3.38 -0.01
N ASN A 137 -7.57 -4.10 1.04
CA ASN A 137 -6.16 -4.31 1.36
C ASN A 137 -5.67 -5.59 0.67
N ASP A 138 -4.73 -5.42 -0.26
CA ASP A 138 -4.10 -6.54 -0.98
C ASP A 138 -2.56 -6.48 -0.88
N ALA A 139 -2.05 -5.84 0.17
CA ALA A 139 -0.64 -5.53 0.38
C ALA A 139 -0.03 -6.30 1.57
N PHE A 140 0.05 -7.63 1.51
CA PHE A 140 0.57 -8.48 2.57
C PHE A 140 1.98 -8.08 3.05
N GLY A 141 2.87 -7.73 2.13
CA GLY A 141 4.24 -7.32 2.46
C GLY A 141 4.36 -6.08 3.37
N THR A 142 3.30 -5.31 3.56
CA THR A 142 3.21 -4.15 4.45
C THR A 142 2.23 -4.33 5.60
N ALA A 143 1.58 -5.48 5.72
CA ALA A 143 0.55 -5.75 6.73
C ALA A 143 1.04 -5.57 8.18
N HIS A 144 2.34 -5.79 8.43
CA HIS A 144 2.98 -5.58 9.74
C HIS A 144 3.26 -4.10 10.08
N ARG A 145 2.85 -3.14 9.26
CA ARG A 145 3.12 -1.71 9.42
C ARG A 145 1.83 -0.91 9.52
N ALA A 146 1.73 -0.06 10.52
CA ALA A 146 0.62 0.89 10.66
C ALA A 146 0.82 2.12 9.74
N HIS A 147 0.87 1.89 8.43
CA HIS A 147 0.93 2.96 7.44
C HIS A 147 -0.45 3.56 7.17
N ALA A 148 -0.48 4.77 6.62
CA ALA A 148 -1.72 5.47 6.28
C ALA A 148 -2.62 4.62 5.37
N SER A 149 -2.08 4.14 4.25
CA SER A 149 -2.83 3.43 3.21
C SER A 149 -3.12 1.96 3.53
N THR A 150 -2.46 1.35 4.53
CA THR A 150 -2.62 -0.09 4.82
C THR A 150 -3.30 -0.38 6.16
N ALA A 151 -3.31 0.58 7.08
CA ALA A 151 -3.92 0.42 8.39
C ALA A 151 -4.93 1.52 8.70
N LEU A 152 -4.48 2.79 8.71
CA LEU A 152 -5.32 3.89 9.20
C LEU A 152 -6.51 4.18 8.30
N ILE A 153 -6.38 3.97 7.01
CA ILE A 153 -7.47 4.19 6.04
C ILE A 153 -8.66 3.26 6.30
N ALA A 154 -8.44 2.07 6.84
CA ALA A 154 -9.48 1.10 7.13
C ALA A 154 -10.51 1.58 8.18
N ASP A 155 -10.14 2.55 9.01
CA ASP A 155 -11.03 3.15 10.00
C ASP A 155 -12.10 4.05 9.36
N TYR A 156 -11.88 4.52 8.14
CA TYR A 156 -12.84 5.31 7.35
C TYR A 156 -13.86 4.45 6.60
N PHE A 157 -13.69 3.13 6.58
CA PHE A 157 -14.58 2.16 5.94
C PHE A 157 -15.02 1.12 6.98
N PRO A 158 -15.93 1.46 7.91
CA PRO A 158 -16.30 0.55 9.00
C PRO A 158 -16.90 -0.77 8.49
N GLU A 159 -17.75 -0.72 7.48
CA GLU A 159 -18.45 -1.89 6.90
C GLU A 159 -17.87 -2.29 5.54
N ASP A 160 -17.35 -1.34 4.76
CA ASP A 160 -16.95 -1.50 3.36
C ASP A 160 -15.43 -1.68 3.21
N LYS A 161 -14.85 -2.59 4.00
CA LYS A 161 -13.43 -2.96 3.92
C LYS A 161 -13.26 -4.47 3.83
N MET A 162 -12.30 -4.88 3.01
CA MET A 162 -12.05 -6.30 2.80
C MET A 162 -10.59 -6.57 2.44
N PHE A 163 -10.21 -7.83 2.44
CA PHE A 163 -8.94 -8.29 1.90
C PHE A 163 -9.09 -8.70 0.43
N GLY A 164 -8.07 -8.40 -0.37
CA GLY A 164 -7.94 -8.93 -1.71
C GLY A 164 -7.36 -10.35 -1.70
N TYR A 165 -7.27 -10.97 -2.86
CA TYR A 165 -6.86 -12.36 -3.01
C TYR A 165 -5.41 -12.63 -2.59
N VAL A 166 -4.50 -11.66 -2.69
CA VAL A 166 -3.12 -11.83 -2.18
C VAL A 166 -3.14 -11.99 -0.66
N MET A 167 -3.87 -11.11 0.04
CA MET A 167 -4.03 -11.18 1.49
C MET A 167 -4.74 -12.47 1.91
N GLU A 168 -5.81 -12.84 1.24
CA GLU A 168 -6.57 -14.05 1.52
C GLU A 168 -5.70 -15.31 1.40
N ASN A 169 -4.93 -15.42 0.32
CA ASN A 169 -4.06 -16.57 0.07
C ASN A 169 -2.95 -16.69 1.13
N GLU A 170 -2.34 -15.57 1.51
CA GLU A 170 -1.30 -15.55 2.55
C GLU A 170 -1.89 -15.94 3.93
N LEU A 171 -3.07 -15.41 4.27
CA LEU A 171 -3.75 -15.77 5.52
C LEU A 171 -4.11 -17.25 5.55
N LYS A 172 -4.69 -17.80 4.47
CA LYS A 172 -4.99 -19.24 4.35
C LYS A 172 -3.74 -20.11 4.50
N ALA A 173 -2.61 -19.68 3.92
CA ALA A 173 -1.35 -20.42 4.05
C ALA A 173 -0.84 -20.42 5.50
N ILE A 174 -0.94 -19.29 6.20
CA ILE A 174 -0.56 -19.19 7.62
C ILE A 174 -1.48 -20.04 8.49
N ASP A 175 -2.80 -19.93 8.31
CA ASP A 175 -3.79 -20.69 9.08
C ASP A 175 -3.58 -22.20 8.89
N GLY A 176 -3.34 -22.64 7.65
CA GLY A 176 -3.04 -24.04 7.35
C GLY A 176 -1.81 -24.57 8.07
N VAL A 177 -0.77 -23.74 8.20
CA VAL A 177 0.46 -24.10 8.94
C VAL A 177 0.24 -24.08 10.44
N MET A 178 -0.56 -23.14 10.95
CA MET A 178 -0.76 -22.96 12.39
C MET A 178 -1.76 -23.96 12.97
N GLU A 179 -2.84 -24.27 12.25
CA GLU A 179 -3.93 -25.09 12.76
C GLU A 179 -3.77 -26.57 12.42
N ASN A 180 -3.42 -26.88 11.16
CA ASN A 180 -3.36 -28.25 10.66
C ASN A 180 -2.14 -28.49 9.74
N PRO A 181 -0.91 -28.43 10.25
CA PRO A 181 0.28 -28.64 9.41
C PRO A 181 0.32 -30.08 8.86
N GLU A 182 0.48 -30.19 7.55
CA GLU A 182 0.74 -31.49 6.92
C GLU A 182 2.06 -32.09 7.43
N ARG A 183 2.08 -33.40 7.65
CA ARG A 183 3.28 -34.12 8.15
C ARG A 183 3.95 -34.90 7.03
N PRO A 184 5.32 -34.87 6.95
CA PRO A 184 6.28 -34.22 7.86
C PRO A 184 6.33 -32.69 7.67
N PHE A 185 6.36 -31.94 8.78
CA PHE A 185 6.48 -30.49 8.79
C PHE A 185 7.89 -30.08 9.21
N CYS A 186 8.52 -29.20 8.43
CA CYS A 186 9.84 -28.67 8.70
C CYS A 186 9.82 -27.13 8.59
N ALA A 187 10.20 -26.44 9.66
CA ALA A 187 10.37 -24.98 9.67
C ALA A 187 11.84 -24.62 9.46
N ILE A 188 12.12 -23.79 8.46
CA ILE A 188 13.47 -23.25 8.20
C ILE A 188 13.48 -21.79 8.65
N ILE A 189 14.24 -21.50 9.70
CA ILE A 189 14.37 -20.16 10.28
C ILE A 189 15.74 -19.59 9.93
N GLY A 190 15.75 -18.50 9.15
CA GLY A 190 16.99 -17.84 8.72
C GLY A 190 16.87 -16.34 8.62
N GLY A 191 17.99 -15.66 8.34
CA GLY A 191 18.06 -14.20 8.09
C GLY A 191 18.99 -13.46 9.06
N SER A 192 19.25 -12.19 8.80
CA SER A 192 20.28 -11.37 9.46
C SER A 192 19.97 -11.00 10.92
N LYS A 193 18.73 -11.14 11.39
CA LYS A 193 18.30 -10.79 12.76
C LYS A 193 17.70 -12.02 13.45
N VAL A 194 18.55 -12.98 13.79
CA VAL A 194 18.12 -14.22 14.45
C VAL A 194 17.44 -13.94 15.80
N SER A 195 17.95 -12.97 16.58
CA SER A 195 17.40 -12.61 17.89
C SER A 195 15.90 -12.22 17.87
N THR A 196 15.39 -11.68 16.76
CA THR A 196 13.98 -11.33 16.64
C THR A 196 13.07 -12.52 16.30
N LYS A 197 13.64 -13.70 16.12
CA LYS A 197 12.94 -14.91 15.69
C LYS A 197 12.95 -16.02 16.75
N ILE A 198 13.64 -15.80 17.87
CA ILE A 198 13.74 -16.77 18.97
C ILE A 198 12.35 -17.09 19.51
N THR A 199 11.50 -16.07 19.71
CA THR A 199 10.12 -16.23 20.19
C THR A 199 9.18 -16.99 19.25
N ILE A 200 9.61 -17.26 18.01
CA ILE A 200 8.83 -18.09 17.06
C ILE A 200 9.20 -19.56 17.24
N ILE A 201 10.38 -19.84 17.85
CA ILE A 201 10.89 -21.21 18.07
C ILE A 201 10.36 -21.79 19.39
N GLU A 202 10.10 -20.92 20.36
CA GLU A 202 9.49 -21.26 21.65
C GLU A 202 7.97 -21.48 21.49
#